data_0888a07f9eb6dd50abff0be37804ac54
#
_entry.id   0888a07f9eb6dd50abff0be37804ac54
#
_cell.length_a   1.000
_cell.length_b   1.000
_cell.length_c   1.000
_cell.angle_alpha   90.00
_cell.angle_beta   90.00
_cell.angle_gamma   90.00
#
_symmetry.space_group_name_H-M   'P 1'
#
loop_
_entity.id
_entity.type
_entity.pdbx_description
1 polymer ?
#
loop_
_entity_poly.entity_id
_entity_poly.type
_entity_poly.pdbx_seq_one_letter_code
_entity_poly.pdbx_strand_id
1 'polypeptide(L)'
;VQISRGGGAFVAGESTALMATIEGNVGEPRAKHIHTVISGLWDRPSNLNNVETWANVPFIIDNGADWYSQIGTEGSKGTKIFSLVGKVNNTGLVEVPMGITLREIVYDIGGGIPGGKKFKAVQTGGPSGGCIPESLIDLPVDFDRLTEVGSMMGSGGMIVMDESTCMVDVAKYFMNFLKDESCGKCTSCREGTKRMHEILTEISEGRGKPEHIELLEELGWVTAEASLCALGGTAPNPVLSTIRYFRDEYQEHIINKRCPAKVCRALLQYRVISEVCKMCGACAKVCPSEAISGKTKTKKEKGIPFKIDEQKCIRCGMCFESCKFEAVEVQ
;
A
#
# COMPACT_ATOMS: atom_id res chain seq x y z
N VAL A 1 6.81 35.60 8.42
CA VAL A 1 6.42 34.26 7.91
C VAL A 1 6.01 34.43 6.45
N GLN A 2 6.60 33.62 5.57
CA GLN A 2 6.26 33.57 4.15
C GLN A 2 5.73 32.17 3.82
N ILE A 3 4.74 32.10 2.93
CA ILE A 3 4.19 30.83 2.43
C ILE A 3 4.67 30.67 0.99
N SER A 4 5.46 29.60 0.73
CA SER A 4 5.83 29.19 -0.62
C SER A 4 4.93 28.01 -1.04
N ARG A 5 4.25 28.14 -2.18
CA ARG A 5 3.40 27.09 -2.73
C ARG A 5 4.20 26.26 -3.73
N GLY A 6 4.32 24.97 -3.47
CA GLY A 6 4.93 24.00 -4.39
C GLY A 6 3.90 23.34 -5.31
N GLY A 7 4.39 22.57 -6.28
CA GLY A 7 3.58 21.80 -7.24
C GLY A 7 2.99 20.49 -6.66
N GLY A 8 3.22 20.17 -5.38
CA GLY A 8 2.70 18.96 -4.74
C GLY A 8 3.49 17.68 -5.07
N ALA A 9 4.65 17.75 -5.69
CA ALA A 9 5.49 16.61 -5.97
C ALA A 9 6.02 15.97 -4.67
N PHE A 10 5.87 14.65 -4.53
CA PHE A 10 6.29 13.91 -3.34
C PHE A 10 7.80 14.06 -3.08
N VAL A 11 8.63 14.04 -4.14
CA VAL A 11 10.08 14.24 -4.02
C VAL A 11 10.46 15.60 -3.44
N ALA A 12 9.61 16.63 -3.62
CA ALA A 12 9.84 17.96 -3.05
C ALA A 12 9.72 18.01 -1.52
N GLY A 13 9.29 16.92 -0.88
CA GLY A 13 9.36 16.74 0.57
C GLY A 13 10.78 16.43 1.07
N GLU A 14 11.70 16.00 0.21
CA GLU A 14 13.11 15.85 0.54
C GLU A 14 13.75 17.22 0.78
N SER A 15 14.60 17.34 1.80
CA SER A 15 15.10 18.63 2.30
C SER A 15 15.74 19.51 1.24
N THR A 16 16.62 18.95 0.41
CA THR A 16 17.35 19.71 -0.62
C THR A 16 16.50 19.98 -1.86
N ALA A 17 15.58 19.07 -2.21
CA ALA A 17 14.59 19.26 -3.27
C ALA A 17 13.57 20.34 -2.88
N LEU A 18 13.14 20.37 -1.61
CA LEU A 18 12.26 21.42 -1.09
C LEU A 18 12.91 22.81 -1.20
N MET A 19 14.18 22.94 -0.81
CA MET A 19 14.92 24.18 -0.92
C MET A 19 15.05 24.62 -2.39
N ALA A 20 15.42 23.71 -3.28
CA ALA A 20 15.49 23.99 -4.72
C ALA A 20 14.14 24.48 -5.28
N THR A 21 13.03 23.88 -4.84
CA THR A 21 11.68 24.30 -5.25
C THR A 21 11.33 25.71 -4.75
N ILE A 22 11.70 26.05 -3.51
CA ILE A 22 11.49 27.40 -2.95
C ILE A 22 12.31 28.44 -3.73
N GLU A 23 13.51 28.09 -4.18
CA GLU A 23 14.38 28.93 -4.99
C GLU A 23 13.90 29.09 -6.44
N GLY A 24 12.84 28.36 -6.85
CA GLY A 24 12.32 28.36 -8.22
C GLY A 24 13.08 27.45 -9.18
N ASN A 25 13.91 26.55 -8.65
CA ASN A 25 14.64 25.54 -9.40
C ASN A 25 13.86 24.22 -9.48
N VAL A 26 14.36 23.27 -10.29
CA VAL A 26 13.82 21.93 -10.34
C VAL A 26 14.00 21.26 -8.99
N GLY A 27 12.91 20.66 -8.46
CA GLY A 27 12.88 19.99 -7.16
C GLY A 27 13.62 18.64 -7.18
N GLU A 28 14.93 18.68 -7.38
CA GLU A 28 15.81 17.52 -7.39
C GLU A 28 16.70 17.48 -6.15
N PRO A 29 16.86 16.30 -5.51
CA PRO A 29 17.78 16.14 -4.41
C PRO A 29 19.24 16.33 -4.82
N ARG A 30 20.03 16.90 -3.93
CA ARG A 30 21.50 16.95 -4.06
C ARG A 30 22.16 15.96 -3.08
N ALA A 31 23.43 15.65 -3.34
CA ALA A 31 24.21 14.82 -2.42
C ALA A 31 24.39 15.53 -1.06
N LYS A 32 24.25 14.76 0.03
CA LYS A 32 24.22 15.28 1.41
C LYS A 32 25.61 15.42 2.07
N HIS A 33 26.70 15.44 1.28
CA HIS A 33 28.02 15.72 1.81
C HIS A 33 28.15 17.16 2.32
N ILE A 34 27.31 18.06 1.86
CA ILE A 34 27.15 19.41 2.42
C ILE A 34 25.78 19.45 3.11
N HIS A 35 25.78 19.53 4.43
CA HIS A 35 24.57 19.63 5.24
C HIS A 35 23.86 20.97 5.02
N THR A 36 22.54 20.98 5.09
CA THR A 36 21.72 22.20 4.93
C THR A 36 22.01 23.26 5.98
N VAL A 37 22.50 22.87 7.14
CA VAL A 37 22.95 23.80 8.21
C VAL A 37 24.24 24.54 7.84
N ILE A 38 24.96 24.09 6.81
CA ILE A 38 26.15 24.77 6.27
C ILE A 38 25.75 25.59 5.03
N SER A 39 25.10 24.95 4.07
CA SER A 39 24.62 25.56 2.82
C SER A 39 23.23 24.98 2.50
N GLY A 40 22.20 25.76 2.80
CA GLY A 40 20.78 25.43 2.58
C GLY A 40 20.14 26.39 1.57
N LEU A 41 19.00 26.96 1.94
CA LEU A 41 18.23 27.89 1.11
C LEU A 41 19.05 29.14 0.78
N TRP A 42 19.17 29.45 -0.53
CA TRP A 42 20.01 30.54 -1.06
C TRP A 42 21.48 30.51 -0.56
N ASP A 43 22.04 29.30 -0.49
CA ASP A 43 23.39 29.03 0.02
C ASP A 43 23.64 29.53 1.44
N ARG A 44 22.59 29.72 2.24
CA ARG A 44 22.68 30.13 3.64
C ARG A 44 22.43 28.97 4.57
N PRO A 45 23.02 28.98 5.78
CA PRO A 45 22.69 28.02 6.82
C PRO A 45 21.18 27.95 7.04
N SER A 46 20.59 26.77 6.89
CA SER A 46 19.15 26.58 6.98
C SER A 46 18.78 25.40 7.88
N ASN A 47 17.82 25.63 8.78
CA ASN A 47 17.22 24.60 9.61
C ASN A 47 15.87 24.22 9.00
N LEU A 48 15.64 22.91 8.81
CA LEU A 48 14.42 22.37 8.24
C LEU A 48 13.89 21.28 9.17
N ASN A 49 12.63 21.40 9.55
CA ASN A 49 11.91 20.42 10.35
C ASN A 49 10.48 20.25 9.82
N ASN A 50 9.87 19.11 10.16
CA ASN A 50 8.47 18.87 9.88
C ASN A 50 7.57 19.84 10.65
N VAL A 51 6.39 20.14 10.11
CA VAL A 51 5.41 21.02 10.75
C VAL A 51 5.00 20.49 12.13
N GLU A 52 4.84 19.18 12.28
CA GLU A 52 4.53 18.54 13.58
C GLU A 52 5.63 18.82 14.62
N THR A 53 6.91 18.74 14.22
CA THR A 53 8.03 19.11 15.08
C THR A 53 7.95 20.56 15.51
N TRP A 54 7.72 21.48 14.57
CA TRP A 54 7.55 22.91 14.90
C TRP A 54 6.35 23.18 15.78
N ALA A 55 5.25 22.44 15.61
CA ALA A 55 4.05 22.57 16.44
C ALA A 55 4.28 22.15 17.90
N ASN A 56 5.20 21.22 18.16
CA ASN A 56 5.54 20.80 19.52
C ASN A 56 6.48 21.78 20.26
N VAL A 57 7.28 22.56 19.53
CA VAL A 57 8.30 23.46 20.13
C VAL A 57 7.69 24.45 21.15
N PRO A 58 6.59 25.17 20.88
CA PRO A 58 5.99 26.08 21.86
C PRO A 58 5.61 25.37 23.17
N PHE A 59 5.00 24.18 23.08
CA PHE A 59 4.60 23.41 24.27
C PHE A 59 5.79 22.93 25.08
N ILE A 60 6.90 22.56 24.41
CA ILE A 60 8.15 22.17 25.10
C ILE A 60 8.77 23.36 25.82
N ILE A 61 8.75 24.54 25.19
CA ILE A 61 9.28 25.77 25.81
C ILE A 61 8.44 26.15 27.04
N ASP A 62 7.13 26.10 26.95
CA ASP A 62 6.22 26.50 28.02
C ASP A 62 6.22 25.52 29.20
N ASN A 63 6.25 24.21 28.95
CA ASN A 63 6.11 23.18 29.97
C ASN A 63 7.46 22.55 30.40
N GLY A 64 8.53 22.79 29.65
CA GLY A 64 9.86 22.25 29.89
C GLY A 64 10.13 20.92 29.23
N ALA A 65 11.43 20.62 29.08
CA ALA A 65 11.91 19.40 28.44
C ALA A 65 11.55 18.13 29.23
N ASP A 66 11.59 18.23 30.57
CA ASP A 66 11.26 17.10 31.45
C ASP A 66 9.80 16.64 31.29
N TRP A 67 8.89 17.59 31.13
CA TRP A 67 7.48 17.28 30.84
C TRP A 67 7.34 16.48 29.53
N TYR A 68 7.97 16.95 28.47
CA TYR A 68 7.86 16.28 27.14
C TYR A 68 8.51 14.91 27.15
N SER A 69 9.63 14.77 27.85
CA SER A 69 10.41 13.52 27.92
C SER A 69 9.70 12.39 28.67
N GLN A 70 8.67 12.70 29.48
CA GLN A 70 7.83 11.70 30.16
C GLN A 70 6.80 11.04 29.24
N ILE A 71 6.52 11.63 28.07
CA ILE A 71 5.57 11.10 27.09
C ILE A 71 6.36 10.28 26.07
N GLY A 72 5.89 9.08 25.75
CA GLY A 72 6.50 8.23 24.74
C GLY A 72 7.45 7.18 25.29
N THR A 73 8.27 6.61 24.40
CA THR A 73 9.26 5.57 24.72
C THR A 73 10.63 6.18 25.08
N GLU A 74 11.61 5.34 25.44
CA GLU A 74 12.98 5.80 25.67
C GLU A 74 13.60 6.44 24.41
N GLY A 75 13.42 5.81 23.24
CA GLY A 75 13.96 6.25 21.94
C GLY A 75 13.09 7.27 21.21
N SER A 76 11.78 7.31 21.47
CA SER A 76 10.83 8.16 20.76
C SER A 76 9.94 8.92 21.74
N LYS A 77 10.24 10.22 21.94
CA LYS A 77 9.53 11.08 22.89
C LYS A 77 8.36 11.81 22.27
N GLY A 78 7.38 12.14 23.12
CA GLY A 78 6.21 12.93 22.76
C GLY A 78 5.06 12.12 22.14
N THR A 79 4.24 12.82 21.38
CA THR A 79 3.09 12.28 20.67
C THR A 79 3.34 12.18 19.18
N LYS A 80 2.47 11.44 18.49
CA LYS A 80 2.48 11.36 17.03
C LYS A 80 1.04 11.44 16.50
N ILE A 81 0.86 12.24 15.45
CA ILE A 81 -0.42 12.31 14.74
C ILE A 81 -0.40 11.27 13.62
N PHE A 82 -1.43 10.41 13.59
CA PHE A 82 -1.67 9.45 12.52
C PHE A 82 -2.90 9.82 11.70
N SER A 83 -2.77 9.67 10.38
CA SER A 83 -3.90 9.61 9.46
C SER A 83 -4.33 8.15 9.35
N LEU A 84 -5.31 7.75 10.16
CA LEU A 84 -5.87 6.41 10.21
C LEU A 84 -6.94 6.25 9.13
N VAL A 85 -6.67 5.38 8.15
CA VAL A 85 -7.54 5.16 6.98
C VAL A 85 -7.57 3.69 6.56
N GLY A 86 -8.36 3.37 5.55
CA GLY A 86 -8.47 2.03 4.98
C GLY A 86 -9.63 1.22 5.57
N LYS A 87 -9.40 -0.05 5.87
CA LYS A 87 -10.41 -0.99 6.37
C LYS A 87 -10.53 -0.93 7.89
N VAL A 88 -10.98 0.20 8.39
CA VAL A 88 -11.21 0.49 9.81
C VAL A 88 -12.53 1.25 9.97
N ASN A 89 -13.25 1.03 11.08
CA ASN A 89 -14.57 1.63 11.29
C ASN A 89 -14.51 3.16 11.42
N ASN A 90 -13.54 3.67 12.19
CA ASN A 90 -13.37 5.11 12.43
C ASN A 90 -12.12 5.58 11.70
N THR A 91 -12.29 6.37 10.64
CA THR A 91 -11.19 7.00 9.90
C THR A 91 -11.01 8.43 10.34
N GLY A 92 -9.78 8.93 10.34
CA GLY A 92 -9.50 10.33 10.70
C GLY A 92 -8.07 10.57 11.16
N LEU A 93 -7.85 11.76 11.72
CA LEU A 93 -6.60 12.07 12.39
C LEU A 93 -6.70 11.71 13.86
N VAL A 94 -5.68 11.05 14.37
CA VAL A 94 -5.59 10.64 15.78
C VAL A 94 -4.22 11.01 16.31
N GLU A 95 -4.17 11.71 17.44
CA GLU A 95 -2.94 11.98 18.17
C GLU A 95 -2.81 10.99 19.32
N VAL A 96 -1.66 10.34 19.40
CA VAL A 96 -1.38 9.29 20.39
C VAL A 96 0.03 9.43 20.96
N PRO A 97 0.26 9.00 22.20
CA PRO A 97 1.63 8.93 22.73
C PRO A 97 2.45 7.90 21.94
N MET A 98 3.72 8.21 21.73
CA MET A 98 4.65 7.23 21.18
C MET A 98 4.72 6.01 22.09
N GLY A 99 4.82 4.81 21.49
CA GLY A 99 4.81 3.53 22.22
C GLY A 99 3.45 2.88 22.41
N ILE A 100 2.35 3.54 22.03
CA ILE A 100 1.05 2.87 21.90
C ILE A 100 1.16 1.72 20.90
N THR A 101 0.41 0.64 21.09
CA THR A 101 0.45 -0.50 20.17
C THR A 101 -0.41 -0.25 18.92
N LEU A 102 -0.04 -0.92 17.82
CA LEU A 102 -0.87 -0.89 16.61
C LEU A 102 -2.27 -1.46 16.90
N ARG A 103 -2.39 -2.43 17.80
CA ARG A 103 -3.68 -2.99 18.23
C ARG A 103 -4.57 -1.92 18.85
N GLU A 104 -4.08 -1.16 19.80
CA GLU A 104 -4.85 -0.10 20.46
C GLU A 104 -5.30 0.95 19.44
N ILE A 105 -4.44 1.33 18.49
CA ILE A 105 -4.82 2.30 17.45
C ILE A 105 -5.91 1.73 16.54
N VAL A 106 -5.79 0.48 16.09
CA VAL A 106 -6.73 -0.13 15.12
C VAL A 106 -8.06 -0.49 15.78
N TYR A 107 -8.02 -1.07 16.98
CA TYR A 107 -9.24 -1.60 17.61
C TYR A 107 -9.88 -0.64 18.60
N ASP A 108 -9.11 -0.05 19.51
CA ASP A 108 -9.69 0.78 20.58
C ASP A 108 -10.06 2.19 20.04
N ILE A 109 -9.19 2.78 19.24
CA ILE A 109 -9.43 4.09 18.63
C ILE A 109 -10.19 3.95 17.31
N GLY A 110 -9.69 3.09 16.42
CA GLY A 110 -10.24 2.85 15.08
C GLY A 110 -11.55 2.06 15.07
N GLY A 111 -11.94 1.45 16.21
CA GLY A 111 -13.17 0.66 16.31
C GLY A 111 -13.16 -0.66 15.57
N GLY A 112 -11.97 -1.16 15.19
CA GLY A 112 -11.77 -2.46 14.54
C GLY A 112 -12.15 -2.49 13.06
N ILE A 113 -12.22 -3.71 12.53
CA ILE A 113 -12.41 -3.96 11.09
C ILE A 113 -13.90 -4.00 10.74
N PRO A 114 -14.36 -3.29 9.68
CA PRO A 114 -15.75 -3.28 9.26
C PRO A 114 -16.28 -4.66 8.88
N GLY A 115 -17.56 -4.92 9.19
CA GLY A 115 -18.27 -6.11 8.74
C GLY A 115 -17.79 -7.42 9.37
N GLY A 116 -17.09 -7.37 10.50
CA GLY A 116 -16.59 -8.56 11.21
C GLY A 116 -15.48 -9.32 10.46
N LYS A 117 -14.86 -8.69 9.46
CA LYS A 117 -13.72 -9.27 8.75
C LYS A 117 -12.48 -9.30 9.63
N LYS A 118 -11.52 -10.14 9.25
CA LYS A 118 -10.24 -10.24 9.95
C LYS A 118 -9.29 -9.14 9.52
N PHE A 119 -8.57 -8.61 10.51
CA PHE A 119 -7.40 -7.76 10.23
C PHE A 119 -6.34 -8.58 9.49
N LYS A 120 -5.68 -7.98 8.52
CA LYS A 120 -4.62 -8.62 7.75
C LYS A 120 -3.28 -7.94 7.95
N ALA A 121 -3.25 -6.64 7.74
CA ALA A 121 -2.04 -5.84 7.84
C ALA A 121 -2.36 -4.36 8.06
N VAL A 122 -1.36 -3.62 8.48
CA VAL A 122 -1.36 -2.16 8.44
C VAL A 122 -0.10 -1.67 7.75
N GLN A 123 -0.24 -0.73 6.83
CA GLN A 123 0.90 -0.01 6.27
C GLN A 123 1.13 1.27 7.05
N THR A 124 2.35 1.49 7.51
CA THR A 124 2.80 2.72 8.15
C THR A 124 3.85 3.43 7.30
N GLY A 125 4.05 4.72 7.51
CA GLY A 125 5.07 5.49 6.78
C GLY A 125 4.65 6.02 5.41
N GLY A 126 3.37 5.88 5.04
CA GLY A 126 2.87 6.32 3.74
C GLY A 126 3.31 5.43 2.58
N PRO A 127 3.33 5.95 1.32
CA PRO A 127 3.56 5.13 0.12
C PRO A 127 4.89 4.38 0.07
N SER A 128 5.92 4.89 0.73
CA SER A 128 7.26 4.26 0.80
C SER A 128 7.52 3.54 2.13
N GLY A 129 6.50 3.35 2.94
CA GLY A 129 6.57 2.56 4.17
C GLY A 129 6.35 1.07 3.92
N GLY A 130 6.32 0.29 5.01
CA GLY A 130 6.14 -1.17 4.94
C GLY A 130 4.81 -1.64 5.50
N CYS A 131 4.40 -2.83 5.07
CA CYS A 131 3.23 -3.54 5.57
C CYS A 131 3.61 -4.39 6.79
N ILE A 132 2.86 -4.25 7.88
CA ILE A 132 3.05 -4.96 9.15
C ILE A 132 1.90 -5.95 9.29
N PRO A 133 2.17 -7.28 9.43
CA PRO A 133 1.14 -8.31 9.48
C PRO A 133 0.44 -8.40 10.83
N GLU A 134 -0.66 -9.16 10.90
CA GLU A 134 -1.41 -9.44 12.12
C GLU A 134 -0.54 -10.00 13.26
N SER A 135 0.45 -10.83 12.94
CA SER A 135 1.37 -11.41 13.92
C SER A 135 2.20 -10.38 14.70
N LEU A 136 2.29 -9.15 14.20
CA LEU A 136 3.02 -8.04 14.80
C LEU A 136 2.09 -6.89 15.24
N ILE A 137 0.80 -7.12 15.39
CA ILE A 137 -0.17 -6.07 15.73
C ILE A 137 0.03 -5.48 17.13
N ASP A 138 0.71 -6.18 18.00
CA ASP A 138 1.07 -5.70 19.35
C ASP A 138 2.40 -4.91 19.38
N LEU A 139 2.97 -4.64 18.19
CA LEU A 139 4.18 -3.82 18.09
C LEU A 139 3.91 -2.39 18.60
N PRO A 140 4.73 -1.87 19.52
CA PRO A 140 4.64 -0.47 19.90
C PRO A 140 5.03 0.43 18.74
N VAL A 141 4.29 1.51 18.55
CA VAL A 141 4.55 2.50 17.50
C VAL A 141 5.70 3.41 17.95
N ASP A 142 6.88 3.10 17.42
CA ASP A 142 8.14 3.73 17.74
C ASP A 142 9.00 3.78 16.48
N PHE A 143 9.89 4.78 16.33
CA PHE A 143 10.70 4.93 15.12
C PHE A 143 11.58 3.71 14.86
N ASP A 144 12.26 3.22 15.90
CA ASP A 144 13.17 2.09 15.77
C ASP A 144 12.40 0.79 15.53
N ARG A 145 11.34 0.55 16.30
CA ARG A 145 10.54 -0.67 16.21
C ARG A 145 9.87 -0.83 14.85
N LEU A 146 9.34 0.24 14.27
CA LEU A 146 8.76 0.19 12.93
C LEU A 146 9.84 -0.09 11.87
N THR A 147 11.05 0.45 12.04
CA THR A 147 12.18 0.23 11.11
C THR A 147 12.68 -1.22 11.19
N GLU A 148 12.80 -1.81 12.36
CA GLU A 148 13.22 -3.21 12.58
C GLU A 148 12.36 -4.22 11.82
N VAL A 149 11.06 -3.94 11.69
CA VAL A 149 10.12 -4.81 10.98
C VAL A 149 10.00 -4.49 9.48
N GLY A 150 10.83 -3.60 8.94
CA GLY A 150 10.85 -3.24 7.52
C GLY A 150 9.77 -2.24 7.12
N SER A 151 9.28 -1.46 8.09
CA SER A 151 8.39 -0.33 7.86
C SER A 151 9.06 0.98 8.27
N MET A 152 8.30 2.02 8.50
CA MET A 152 8.78 3.32 9.01
C MET A 152 7.63 4.11 9.64
N MET A 153 7.97 5.13 10.43
CA MET A 153 7.00 6.08 10.96
C MET A 153 6.47 7.03 9.88
N GLY A 154 7.36 7.54 9.05
CA GLY A 154 7.04 8.58 8.06
C GLY A 154 6.35 9.79 8.69
N SER A 155 5.41 10.38 7.96
CA SER A 155 4.60 11.51 8.43
C SER A 155 3.32 11.09 9.18
N GLY A 156 3.18 9.79 9.52
CA GLY A 156 2.02 9.27 10.25
C GLY A 156 0.89 8.73 9.38
N GLY A 157 1.14 8.41 8.13
CA GLY A 157 0.17 7.66 7.32
C GLY A 157 -0.01 6.24 7.85
N MET A 158 -1.24 5.80 8.10
CA MET A 158 -1.58 4.47 8.59
C MET A 158 -2.78 3.92 7.83
N ILE A 159 -2.55 2.87 7.01
CA ILE A 159 -3.58 2.27 6.15
C ILE A 159 -3.86 0.87 6.63
N VAL A 160 -5.05 0.65 7.18
CA VAL A 160 -5.50 -0.65 7.69
C VAL A 160 -6.05 -1.50 6.55
N MET A 161 -5.73 -2.78 6.53
CA MET A 161 -6.11 -3.75 5.52
C MET A 161 -6.76 -4.98 6.16
N ASP A 162 -7.82 -5.48 5.54
CA ASP A 162 -8.54 -6.69 5.93
C ASP A 162 -8.16 -7.90 5.05
N GLU A 163 -8.73 -9.06 5.37
CA GLU A 163 -8.52 -10.32 4.64
C GLU A 163 -8.89 -10.26 3.14
N SER A 164 -9.71 -9.29 2.72
CA SER A 164 -10.05 -9.09 1.31
C SER A 164 -9.05 -8.24 0.52
N THR A 165 -7.93 -7.86 1.14
CA THR A 165 -6.87 -7.06 0.50
C THR A 165 -5.80 -7.99 -0.08
N CYS A 166 -5.44 -7.81 -1.36
CA CYS A 166 -4.35 -8.52 -2.01
C CYS A 166 -3.02 -7.80 -1.80
N MET A 167 -2.03 -8.46 -1.20
CA MET A 167 -0.75 -7.82 -0.88
C MET A 167 0.12 -7.58 -2.12
N VAL A 168 -0.04 -8.37 -3.18
CA VAL A 168 0.61 -8.12 -4.49
C VAL A 168 0.06 -6.86 -5.13
N ASP A 169 -1.26 -6.65 -5.08
CA ASP A 169 -1.91 -5.46 -5.62
C ASP A 169 -1.56 -4.20 -4.82
N VAL A 170 -1.45 -4.33 -3.50
CA VAL A 170 -0.97 -3.26 -2.60
C VAL A 170 0.45 -2.84 -2.96
N ALA A 171 1.37 -3.80 -3.10
CA ALA A 171 2.75 -3.52 -3.50
C ALA A 171 2.81 -2.85 -4.89
N LYS A 172 2.02 -3.34 -5.85
CA LYS A 172 1.91 -2.75 -7.19
C LYS A 172 1.40 -1.31 -7.13
N TYR A 173 0.36 -1.05 -6.34
CA TYR A 173 -0.24 0.28 -6.19
C TYR A 173 0.78 1.30 -5.68
N PHE A 174 1.49 0.98 -4.60
CA PHE A 174 2.50 1.88 -4.06
C PHE A 174 3.70 2.03 -4.98
N MET A 175 4.11 0.95 -5.64
CA MET A 175 5.21 1.04 -6.61
C MET A 175 4.86 1.90 -7.82
N ASN A 176 3.59 1.87 -8.28
CA ASN A 176 3.14 2.78 -9.33
C ASN A 176 3.26 4.25 -8.90
N PHE A 177 2.80 4.56 -7.69
CA PHE A 177 2.94 5.91 -7.12
C PHE A 177 4.40 6.35 -7.05
N LEU A 178 5.28 5.51 -6.50
CA LEU A 178 6.71 5.84 -6.30
C LEU A 178 7.45 5.99 -7.63
N LYS A 179 7.09 5.19 -8.63
CA LYS A 179 7.59 5.32 -10.00
C LYS A 179 7.21 6.69 -10.60
N ASP A 180 5.96 7.10 -10.43
CA ASP A 180 5.44 8.36 -11.00
C ASP A 180 5.99 9.59 -10.25
N GLU A 181 6.31 9.47 -8.96
CA GLU A 181 6.87 10.52 -8.10
C GLU A 181 8.41 10.59 -8.10
N SER A 182 9.09 9.68 -8.76
CA SER A 182 10.54 9.72 -8.92
C SER A 182 10.98 10.93 -9.74
N CYS A 183 11.94 11.70 -9.24
CA CYS A 183 12.52 12.81 -10.02
C CYS A 183 13.35 12.36 -11.23
N GLY A 184 13.65 11.04 -11.33
CA GLY A 184 14.39 10.45 -12.44
C GLY A 184 15.90 10.61 -12.39
N LYS A 185 16.48 11.31 -11.40
CA LYS A 185 17.91 11.61 -11.32
C LYS A 185 18.78 10.36 -11.17
N CYS A 186 18.45 9.49 -10.21
CA CYS A 186 19.18 8.24 -9.97
C CYS A 186 18.69 7.15 -10.90
N THR A 187 19.57 6.52 -11.65
CA THR A 187 19.22 5.39 -12.54
C THR A 187 18.60 4.23 -11.75
N SER A 188 19.17 3.90 -10.57
CA SER A 188 18.64 2.86 -9.66
C SER A 188 17.20 3.11 -9.23
N CYS A 189 16.84 4.35 -8.88
CA CYS A 189 15.48 4.72 -8.53
C CYS A 189 14.55 4.70 -9.76
N ARG A 190 14.91 5.42 -10.82
CA ARG A 190 14.09 5.56 -12.04
C ARG A 190 13.78 4.20 -12.69
N GLU A 191 14.80 3.39 -12.93
CA GLU A 191 14.63 2.11 -13.61
C GLU A 191 14.19 1.01 -12.62
N GLY A 192 14.70 1.02 -11.38
CA GLY A 192 14.34 0.04 -10.36
C GLY A 192 12.86 0.09 -10.00
N THR A 193 12.31 1.28 -9.71
CA THR A 193 10.87 1.42 -9.39
C THR A 193 9.99 1.04 -10.57
N LYS A 194 10.38 1.43 -11.79
CA LYS A 194 9.68 1.05 -13.02
C LYS A 194 9.68 -0.46 -13.20
N ARG A 195 10.84 -1.12 -13.09
CA ARG A 195 10.96 -2.56 -13.31
C ARG A 195 10.22 -3.37 -12.24
N MET A 196 10.30 -2.97 -10.96
CA MET A 196 9.52 -3.60 -9.90
C MET A 196 8.01 -3.48 -10.17
N HIS A 197 7.52 -2.33 -10.61
CA HIS A 197 6.12 -2.15 -10.99
C HIS A 197 5.71 -3.04 -12.17
N GLU A 198 6.54 -3.18 -13.19
CA GLU A 198 6.30 -4.08 -14.34
C GLU A 198 6.17 -5.53 -13.88
N ILE A 199 7.11 -6.02 -13.04
CA ILE A 199 7.07 -7.38 -12.49
C ILE A 199 5.80 -7.62 -11.66
N LEU A 200 5.43 -6.71 -10.77
CA LEU A 200 4.21 -6.81 -9.97
C LEU A 200 2.96 -6.81 -10.85
N THR A 201 2.97 -6.07 -11.94
CA THR A 201 1.91 -6.08 -12.94
C THR A 201 1.82 -7.43 -13.62
N GLU A 202 2.96 -7.99 -14.07
CA GLU A 202 3.00 -9.34 -14.66
C GLU A 202 2.48 -10.41 -13.69
N ILE A 203 2.83 -10.34 -12.40
CA ILE A 203 2.34 -11.26 -11.37
C ILE A 203 0.81 -11.13 -11.21
N SER A 204 0.30 -9.90 -11.06
CA SER A 204 -1.14 -9.64 -10.86
C SER A 204 -1.99 -9.96 -12.09
N GLU A 205 -1.39 -10.03 -13.28
CA GLU A 205 -2.02 -10.39 -14.55
C GLU A 205 -1.83 -11.86 -14.95
N GLY A 206 -1.26 -12.69 -14.08
CA GLY A 206 -1.09 -14.12 -14.31
C GLY A 206 0.12 -14.52 -15.16
N ARG A 207 0.96 -13.55 -15.54
CA ARG A 207 2.21 -13.77 -16.29
C ARG A 207 3.44 -13.88 -15.38
N GLY A 208 3.23 -13.87 -14.06
CA GLY A 208 4.29 -14.03 -13.07
C GLY A 208 5.05 -15.35 -13.23
N LYS A 209 6.34 -15.32 -12.94
CA LYS A 209 7.28 -16.45 -13.02
C LYS A 209 7.94 -16.67 -11.65
N PRO A 210 8.39 -17.89 -11.33
CA PRO A 210 9.01 -18.17 -10.02
C PRO A 210 10.18 -17.24 -9.68
N GLU A 211 11.04 -16.94 -10.66
CA GLU A 211 12.20 -16.07 -10.50
C GLU A 211 11.86 -14.60 -10.21
N HIS A 212 10.61 -14.17 -10.36
CA HIS A 212 10.20 -12.79 -10.13
C HIS A 212 10.29 -12.37 -8.67
N ILE A 213 10.15 -13.30 -7.72
CA ILE A 213 10.24 -12.98 -6.29
C ILE A 213 11.67 -12.58 -5.93
N GLU A 214 12.65 -13.42 -6.30
CA GLU A 214 14.06 -13.15 -6.05
C GLU A 214 14.52 -11.89 -6.80
N LEU A 215 14.06 -11.71 -8.03
CA LEU A 215 14.37 -10.51 -8.81
C LEU A 215 13.80 -9.22 -8.16
N LEU A 216 12.62 -9.27 -7.56
CA LEU A 216 12.05 -8.14 -6.81
C LEU A 216 12.87 -7.83 -5.55
N GLU A 217 13.36 -8.86 -4.84
CA GLU A 217 14.21 -8.70 -3.66
C GLU A 217 15.57 -8.07 -4.06
N GLU A 218 16.20 -8.53 -5.15
CA GLU A 218 17.46 -7.99 -5.66
C GLU A 218 17.31 -6.54 -6.14
N LEU A 219 16.31 -6.26 -6.98
CA LEU A 219 16.02 -4.91 -7.47
C LEU A 219 15.69 -3.95 -6.31
N GLY A 220 14.97 -4.44 -5.31
CA GLY A 220 14.66 -3.69 -4.11
C GLY A 220 15.93 -3.27 -3.37
N TRP A 221 16.82 -4.21 -3.13
CA TRP A 221 18.09 -3.94 -2.47
C TRP A 221 18.94 -2.93 -3.27
N VAL A 222 19.15 -3.16 -4.56
CA VAL A 222 19.93 -2.25 -5.42
C VAL A 222 19.31 -0.85 -5.46
N THR A 223 17.98 -0.76 -5.56
CA THR A 223 17.29 0.53 -5.59
C THR A 223 17.48 1.29 -4.28
N ALA A 224 17.37 0.63 -3.15
CA ALA A 224 17.57 1.24 -1.84
C ALA A 224 19.00 1.75 -1.65
N GLU A 225 19.99 0.91 -1.90
CA GLU A 225 21.40 1.21 -1.62
C GLU A 225 22.02 2.22 -2.59
N ALA A 226 21.62 2.18 -3.87
CA ALA A 226 22.22 3.01 -4.91
C ALA A 226 21.44 4.30 -5.20
N SER A 227 20.46 4.67 -4.38
CA SER A 227 19.67 5.90 -4.56
C SER A 227 20.16 7.04 -3.66
N LEU A 228 20.13 8.27 -4.21
CA LEU A 228 20.66 9.44 -3.54
C LEU A 228 19.82 9.94 -2.36
N CYS A 229 18.51 9.76 -2.42
CA CYS A 229 17.58 10.32 -1.44
C CYS A 229 16.65 9.25 -0.86
N ALA A 230 15.93 9.61 0.21
CA ALA A 230 15.04 8.73 0.92
C ALA A 230 13.91 8.17 0.03
N LEU A 231 13.45 8.87 -1.03
CA LEU A 231 12.45 8.32 -1.93
C LEU A 231 12.93 7.00 -2.53
N GLY A 232 14.08 6.98 -3.18
CA GLY A 232 14.62 5.74 -3.75
C GLY A 232 15.09 4.75 -2.68
N GLY A 233 15.65 5.26 -1.57
CA GLY A 233 16.10 4.42 -0.44
C GLY A 233 14.97 3.65 0.26
N THR A 234 13.75 4.16 0.21
CA THR A 234 12.59 3.53 0.88
C THR A 234 11.52 3.02 -0.10
N ALA A 235 11.61 3.36 -1.38
CA ALA A 235 10.65 2.90 -2.39
C ALA A 235 10.43 1.38 -2.41
N PRO A 236 11.43 0.53 -2.17
CA PRO A 236 11.23 -0.91 -2.16
C PRO A 236 10.48 -1.46 -0.94
N ASN A 237 10.34 -0.71 0.16
CA ASN A 237 9.75 -1.20 1.40
C ASN A 237 8.37 -1.86 1.22
N PRO A 238 7.40 -1.31 0.47
CA PRO A 238 6.12 -1.96 0.25
C PRO A 238 6.27 -3.34 -0.41
N VAL A 239 7.22 -3.48 -1.33
CA VAL A 239 7.49 -4.75 -2.03
C VAL A 239 8.18 -5.73 -1.10
N LEU A 240 9.27 -5.32 -0.47
CA LEU A 240 10.08 -6.17 0.40
C LEU A 240 9.31 -6.64 1.64
N SER A 241 8.54 -5.76 2.26
CA SER A 241 7.72 -6.14 3.43
C SER A 241 6.57 -7.08 3.05
N THR A 242 5.91 -6.86 1.91
CA THR A 242 4.85 -7.77 1.45
C THR A 242 5.41 -9.12 1.04
N ILE A 243 6.58 -9.22 0.42
CA ILE A 243 7.27 -10.49 0.16
C ILE A 243 7.66 -11.17 1.47
N ARG A 244 8.24 -10.42 2.43
CA ARG A 244 8.69 -10.96 3.72
C ARG A 244 7.55 -11.61 4.51
N TYR A 245 6.38 -10.99 4.56
CA TYR A 245 5.28 -11.42 5.43
C TYR A 245 4.14 -12.15 4.71
N PHE A 246 4.05 -12.03 3.39
CA PHE A 246 2.96 -12.59 2.58
C PHE A 246 3.49 -13.31 1.33
N ARG A 247 4.66 -13.95 1.43
CA ARG A 247 5.30 -14.68 0.32
C ARG A 247 4.36 -15.72 -0.30
N ASP A 248 3.53 -16.36 0.53
CA ASP A 248 2.55 -17.34 0.06
C ASP A 248 1.55 -16.74 -0.94
N GLU A 249 1.14 -15.49 -0.76
CA GLU A 249 0.25 -14.83 -1.73
C GLU A 249 0.94 -14.62 -3.09
N TYR A 250 2.22 -14.28 -3.10
CA TYR A 250 3.00 -14.18 -4.33
C TYR A 250 3.09 -15.55 -5.03
N GLN A 251 3.34 -16.61 -4.26
CA GLN A 251 3.38 -17.98 -4.80
C GLN A 251 2.02 -18.42 -5.36
N GLU A 252 0.91 -18.11 -4.69
CA GLU A 252 -0.44 -18.38 -5.20
C GLU A 252 -0.69 -17.66 -6.54
N HIS A 253 -0.28 -16.41 -6.68
CA HIS A 253 -0.41 -15.66 -7.93
C HIS A 253 0.47 -16.23 -9.04
N ILE A 254 1.69 -16.66 -8.72
CA ILE A 254 2.69 -17.12 -9.69
C ILE A 254 2.45 -18.57 -10.10
N ILE A 255 2.29 -19.47 -9.13
CA ILE A 255 2.21 -20.91 -9.37
C ILE A 255 0.78 -21.33 -9.70
N ASN A 256 -0.16 -20.99 -8.82
CA ASN A 256 -1.56 -21.43 -8.92
C ASN A 256 -2.43 -20.51 -9.77
N LYS A 257 -1.87 -19.39 -10.25
CA LYS A 257 -2.60 -18.37 -11.03
C LYS A 257 -3.91 -17.96 -10.36
N ARG A 258 -3.87 -17.80 -9.03
CA ARG A 258 -5.02 -17.49 -8.19
C ARG A 258 -4.72 -16.31 -7.28
N CYS A 259 -5.69 -15.42 -7.13
CA CYS A 259 -5.64 -14.33 -6.15
C CYS A 259 -6.50 -14.71 -4.93
N PRO A 260 -5.92 -15.03 -3.75
CA PRO A 260 -6.69 -15.42 -2.56
C PRO A 260 -7.69 -14.35 -2.12
N ALA A 261 -7.32 -13.09 -2.23
CA ALA A 261 -8.18 -11.95 -1.91
C ALA A 261 -9.22 -11.61 -2.99
N LYS A 262 -9.18 -12.29 -4.14
CA LYS A 262 -10.09 -12.08 -5.29
C LYS A 262 -10.10 -10.63 -5.83
N VAL A 263 -8.96 -9.98 -5.81
CA VAL A 263 -8.76 -8.60 -6.28
C VAL A 263 -8.20 -8.56 -7.70
N CYS A 264 -7.21 -9.41 -8.01
CA CYS A 264 -6.50 -9.40 -9.28
C CYS A 264 -7.37 -9.99 -10.40
N ARG A 265 -8.02 -9.10 -11.15
CA ARG A 265 -9.04 -9.48 -12.14
C ARG A 265 -8.59 -10.55 -13.13
N ALA A 266 -7.35 -10.48 -13.59
CA ALA A 266 -6.80 -11.45 -14.55
C ALA A 266 -6.68 -12.87 -13.99
N LEU A 267 -6.70 -13.04 -12.66
CA LEU A 267 -6.61 -14.33 -11.98
C LEU A 267 -7.96 -14.83 -11.46
N LEU A 268 -9.05 -14.08 -11.66
CA LEU A 268 -10.37 -14.52 -11.23
C LEU A 268 -10.91 -15.57 -12.19
N GLN A 269 -11.46 -16.64 -11.63
CA GLN A 269 -12.19 -17.66 -12.37
C GLN A 269 -13.65 -17.68 -11.90
N TYR A 270 -14.56 -17.53 -12.84
CA TYR A 270 -15.99 -17.59 -12.56
C TYR A 270 -16.53 -18.95 -12.96
N ARG A 271 -17.23 -19.63 -12.05
CA ARG A 271 -17.81 -20.93 -12.28
C ARG A 271 -19.28 -20.94 -11.88
N VAL A 272 -20.10 -21.67 -12.63
CA VAL A 272 -21.51 -21.91 -12.27
C VAL A 272 -21.60 -23.21 -11.50
N ILE A 273 -22.16 -23.16 -10.28
CA ILE A 273 -22.47 -24.31 -9.43
C ILE A 273 -23.73 -24.94 -9.99
N SER A 274 -23.59 -26.08 -10.68
CA SER A 274 -24.67 -26.74 -11.42
C SER A 274 -25.86 -27.11 -10.54
N GLU A 275 -25.59 -27.54 -9.28
CA GLU A 275 -26.58 -27.97 -8.30
C GLU A 275 -27.46 -26.83 -7.78
N VAL A 276 -26.91 -25.62 -7.74
CA VAL A 276 -27.58 -24.39 -7.28
C VAL A 276 -28.26 -23.67 -8.45
N CYS A 277 -27.76 -23.88 -9.69
CA CYS A 277 -28.24 -23.20 -10.88
C CYS A 277 -29.72 -23.48 -11.18
N LYS A 278 -30.54 -22.42 -11.17
CA LYS A 278 -31.97 -22.49 -11.49
C LYS A 278 -32.27 -22.42 -13.01
N MET A 279 -31.26 -22.42 -13.85
CA MET A 279 -31.36 -22.38 -15.31
C MET A 279 -32.23 -21.21 -15.83
N CYS A 280 -32.13 -20.05 -15.16
CA CYS A 280 -32.94 -18.86 -15.52
C CYS A 280 -32.39 -18.04 -16.70
N GLY A 281 -31.11 -18.23 -17.04
CA GLY A 281 -30.45 -17.54 -18.16
C GLY A 281 -30.01 -16.11 -17.89
N ALA A 282 -30.17 -15.58 -16.67
CA ALA A 282 -29.77 -14.20 -16.32
C ALA A 282 -28.29 -13.94 -16.58
N CYS A 283 -27.42 -14.85 -16.16
CA CYS A 283 -25.97 -14.73 -16.34
C CYS A 283 -25.56 -14.72 -17.84
N ALA A 284 -26.21 -15.51 -18.69
CA ALA A 284 -25.91 -15.54 -20.12
C ALA A 284 -26.35 -14.25 -20.82
N LYS A 285 -27.48 -13.64 -20.40
CA LYS A 285 -27.99 -12.40 -21.00
C LYS A 285 -27.09 -11.18 -20.75
N VAL A 286 -26.40 -11.17 -19.65
CA VAL A 286 -25.51 -10.04 -19.27
C VAL A 286 -24.05 -10.27 -19.68
N CYS A 287 -23.71 -11.42 -20.27
CA CYS A 287 -22.34 -11.74 -20.65
C CYS A 287 -21.93 -11.03 -21.94
N PRO A 288 -21.04 -10.02 -21.91
CA PRO A 288 -20.69 -9.25 -23.11
C PRO A 288 -19.81 -10.04 -24.09
N SER A 289 -19.15 -11.10 -23.63
CA SER A 289 -18.29 -11.97 -24.47
C SER A 289 -18.98 -13.27 -24.89
N GLU A 290 -20.27 -13.43 -24.58
CA GLU A 290 -21.04 -14.65 -24.88
C GLU A 290 -20.35 -15.94 -24.37
N ALA A 291 -19.60 -15.83 -23.29
CA ALA A 291 -18.85 -16.95 -22.71
C ALA A 291 -19.74 -17.94 -21.95
N ILE A 292 -21.05 -17.72 -21.83
CA ILE A 292 -21.92 -18.51 -20.95
C ILE A 292 -22.95 -19.25 -21.80
N SER A 293 -22.92 -20.57 -21.78
CA SER A 293 -23.81 -21.46 -22.51
C SER A 293 -24.64 -22.33 -21.58
N GLY A 294 -25.88 -22.64 -21.96
CA GLY A 294 -26.82 -23.47 -21.22
C GLY A 294 -28.22 -23.38 -21.83
N LYS A 295 -29.20 -24.04 -21.21
CA LYS A 295 -30.58 -23.98 -21.66
C LYS A 295 -31.51 -23.53 -20.55
N THR A 296 -32.27 -22.49 -20.79
CA THR A 296 -33.25 -21.97 -19.82
C THR A 296 -34.38 -22.99 -19.61
N LYS A 297 -34.73 -23.21 -18.33
CA LYS A 297 -35.86 -24.06 -17.95
C LYS A 297 -37.18 -23.35 -18.30
N THR A 298 -38.09 -24.05 -18.98
CA THR A 298 -39.46 -23.59 -19.29
C THR A 298 -40.48 -24.56 -18.75
N LYS A 299 -41.78 -24.20 -18.82
CA LYS A 299 -42.85 -25.12 -18.42
C LYS A 299 -42.90 -26.40 -19.26
N LYS A 300 -42.37 -26.34 -20.49
CA LYS A 300 -42.43 -27.44 -21.49
C LYS A 300 -41.12 -28.20 -21.62
N GLU A 301 -39.98 -27.61 -21.21
CA GLU A 301 -38.66 -28.19 -21.47
C GLU A 301 -37.81 -28.18 -20.20
N LYS A 302 -37.06 -29.27 -19.97
CA LYS A 302 -36.03 -29.35 -18.98
C LYS A 302 -34.88 -28.40 -19.37
N GLY A 303 -34.43 -27.54 -18.41
CA GLY A 303 -33.26 -26.70 -18.62
C GLY A 303 -31.95 -27.51 -18.53
N ILE A 304 -30.87 -26.86 -18.96
CA ILE A 304 -29.51 -27.35 -18.80
C ILE A 304 -28.76 -26.29 -17.99
N PRO A 305 -28.09 -26.65 -16.87
CA PRO A 305 -27.30 -25.70 -16.11
C PRO A 305 -26.31 -24.95 -16.98
N PHE A 306 -26.17 -23.66 -16.73
CA PHE A 306 -25.25 -22.84 -17.48
C PHE A 306 -23.80 -23.16 -17.12
N LYS A 307 -22.89 -22.99 -18.06
CA LYS A 307 -21.44 -23.17 -17.89
C LYS A 307 -20.72 -21.96 -18.50
N ILE A 308 -19.59 -21.59 -17.90
CA ILE A 308 -18.75 -20.51 -18.36
C ILE A 308 -17.58 -21.11 -19.15
N ASP A 309 -17.36 -20.63 -20.36
CA ASP A 309 -16.20 -20.94 -21.17
C ASP A 309 -15.05 -20.01 -20.75
N GLU A 310 -14.04 -20.58 -20.11
CA GLU A 310 -12.89 -19.84 -19.55
C GLU A 310 -12.06 -19.13 -20.64
N GLN A 311 -12.03 -19.67 -21.85
CA GLN A 311 -11.27 -19.08 -22.97
C GLN A 311 -11.95 -17.81 -23.52
N LYS A 312 -13.29 -17.76 -23.47
CA LYS A 312 -14.08 -16.62 -23.92
C LYS A 312 -14.33 -15.61 -22.80
N CYS A 313 -14.17 -16.03 -21.53
CA CYS A 313 -14.50 -15.22 -20.39
C CYS A 313 -13.52 -14.06 -20.20
N ILE A 314 -14.00 -12.82 -20.28
CA ILE A 314 -13.22 -11.60 -20.03
C ILE A 314 -13.15 -11.22 -18.53
N ARG A 315 -13.64 -12.08 -17.65
CA ARG A 315 -13.58 -11.92 -16.18
C ARG A 315 -14.19 -10.62 -15.67
N CYS A 316 -15.29 -10.15 -16.29
CA CYS A 316 -15.93 -8.89 -15.94
C CYS A 316 -16.79 -8.92 -14.65
N GLY A 317 -17.18 -10.12 -14.16
CA GLY A 317 -17.98 -10.28 -12.95
C GLY A 317 -19.50 -10.11 -13.13
N MET A 318 -20.00 -9.63 -14.27
CA MET A 318 -21.43 -9.34 -14.47
C MET A 318 -22.34 -10.54 -14.22
N CYS A 319 -21.88 -11.75 -14.55
CA CYS A 319 -22.63 -12.99 -14.29
C CYS A 319 -22.77 -13.29 -12.79
N PHE A 320 -21.77 -12.96 -12.00
CA PHE A 320 -21.78 -13.11 -10.54
C PHE A 320 -22.79 -12.13 -9.92
N GLU A 321 -22.71 -10.85 -10.26
CA GLU A 321 -23.60 -9.80 -9.76
C GLU A 321 -25.08 -10.02 -10.17
N SER A 322 -25.32 -10.56 -11.36
CA SER A 322 -26.67 -10.81 -11.87
C SER A 322 -27.34 -12.07 -11.32
N CYS A 323 -26.60 -12.95 -10.65
CA CYS A 323 -27.12 -14.23 -10.19
C CYS A 323 -27.84 -14.11 -8.85
N LYS A 324 -29.15 -13.96 -8.85
CA LYS A 324 -30.00 -13.89 -7.64
C LYS A 324 -30.02 -15.19 -6.80
N PHE A 325 -29.46 -16.26 -7.31
CA PHE A 325 -29.47 -17.58 -6.68
C PHE A 325 -28.08 -17.96 -6.15
N GLU A 326 -27.12 -17.03 -6.20
CA GLU A 326 -25.74 -17.27 -5.76
C GLU A 326 -25.11 -18.53 -6.40
N ALA A 327 -25.57 -18.88 -7.61
CA ALA A 327 -25.09 -20.04 -8.33
C ALA A 327 -23.82 -19.79 -9.15
N VAL A 328 -23.27 -18.58 -9.13
CA VAL A 328 -21.97 -18.24 -9.72
C VAL A 328 -21.00 -17.99 -8.58
N GLU A 329 -19.92 -18.74 -8.55
CA GLU A 329 -18.82 -18.56 -7.59
C GLU A 329 -17.61 -17.91 -8.27
N VAL A 330 -16.79 -17.27 -7.45
CA VAL A 330 -15.49 -16.69 -7.84
C VAL A 330 -14.40 -17.48 -7.14
N GLN A 331 -13.45 -17.98 -7.89
CA GLN A 331 -12.26 -18.67 -7.40
C GLN A 331 -11.00 -17.86 -7.71
#